data_dfb787f3249211216da44733325b915a
#
_entry.id   dfb787f3249211216da44733325b915a
#
_cell.length_a   1.000
_cell.length_b   1.000
_cell.length_c   1.000
_cell.angle_alpha   90.00
_cell.angle_beta   90.00
_cell.angle_gamma   90.00
#
_symmetry.space_group_name_H-M   'P 1'
#
loop_
_entity.id
_entity.type
_entity.pdbx_description
1 polymer ?
#
loop_
_entity_poly.entity_id
_entity_poly.type
_entity_poly.pdbx_seq_one_letter_code
_entity_poly.pdbx_strand_id
1 'polypeptide(L)'
;MSDLRQRFYIENFPVRGEVVHLEEALQTILAQRDYMPAVKILLGEMLSATALLASTLKIKGRISLQIQASGTFKWAMAECNHLGEVRALADYETDPRFVEATDSSTVLGALVNPVLFINIEPEFGERYQGIVPLDQVTLGGCLMQYYDLSAQIPTRIVLASTDKRSGGLLIQLLPRHDEEEQNLVDEDLWPRLTMLTETLKAEELTNLDANEILYRLYNEEEVRLPEIEALKFGCTCSKERCANALIQIGVDAVHETLEQQNPIRMDCQFCNTQHTFTAEEALALFGEHLS
;
A
#
# COMPACT_ATOMS: atom_id res chain seq x y z
N MET A 1 14.22 -3.61 13.66
CA MET A 1 14.19 -3.46 12.19
C MET A 1 13.77 -2.06 11.87
N SER A 2 14.38 -1.40 10.92
CA SER A 2 13.90 -0.10 10.42
C SER A 2 12.95 -0.35 9.25
N ASP A 3 12.06 0.60 9.01
CA ASP A 3 11.18 0.59 7.84
C ASP A 3 12.03 0.60 6.57
N LEU A 4 11.95 -0.47 5.80
CA LEU A 4 12.83 -0.67 4.65
C LEU A 4 12.18 -1.48 3.54
N ARG A 5 12.74 -1.31 2.34
CA ARG A 5 12.51 -2.14 1.17
C ARG A 5 13.85 -2.59 0.63
N GLN A 6 14.05 -3.91 0.54
CA GLN A 6 15.24 -4.54 -0.02
C GLN A 6 14.91 -5.24 -1.32
N ARG A 7 15.42 -4.72 -2.42
CA ARG A 7 15.38 -5.41 -3.71
C ARG A 7 16.42 -6.51 -3.74
N PHE A 8 16.13 -7.57 -4.50
CA PHE A 8 17.10 -8.62 -4.83
C PHE A 8 16.87 -9.16 -6.24
N TYR A 9 17.89 -9.82 -6.75
CA TYR A 9 17.87 -10.52 -8.04
C TYR A 9 18.48 -11.90 -7.86
N ILE A 10 18.00 -12.86 -8.63
CA ILE A 10 18.70 -14.15 -8.79
C ILE A 10 19.68 -13.98 -9.95
N GLU A 11 20.98 -14.14 -9.67
CA GLU A 11 22.03 -13.89 -10.67
C GLU A 11 21.88 -14.85 -11.85
N ASN A 12 22.13 -14.36 -13.06
CA ASN A 12 21.97 -15.07 -14.32
C ASN A 12 20.54 -15.48 -14.71
N PHE A 13 19.52 -15.10 -13.94
CA PHE A 13 18.12 -15.43 -14.25
C PHE A 13 17.25 -14.16 -14.22
N PRO A 14 16.18 -14.13 -15.06
CA PRO A 14 15.30 -12.95 -15.11
C PRO A 14 14.30 -12.94 -13.94
N VAL A 15 14.81 -13.15 -12.73
CA VAL A 15 14.00 -13.13 -11.51
C VAL A 15 14.42 -11.95 -10.66
N ARG A 16 13.45 -11.12 -10.32
CA ARG A 16 13.58 -10.06 -9.32
C ARG A 16 12.69 -10.34 -8.12
N GLY A 17 13.09 -9.85 -6.99
CA GLY A 17 12.25 -9.85 -5.80
C GLY A 17 12.44 -8.62 -4.94
N GLU A 18 11.54 -8.47 -4.00
CA GLU A 18 11.51 -7.38 -3.02
C GLU A 18 11.08 -7.93 -1.66
N VAL A 19 11.77 -7.51 -0.61
CA VAL A 19 11.34 -7.70 0.78
C VAL A 19 11.02 -6.34 1.38
N VAL A 20 9.88 -6.22 2.03
CA VAL A 20 9.44 -5.00 2.73
C VAL A 20 9.25 -5.32 4.21
N HIS A 21 9.70 -4.41 5.07
CA HIS A 21 9.39 -4.39 6.48
C HIS A 21 8.92 -2.99 6.89
N LEU A 22 7.85 -2.93 7.69
CA LEU A 22 7.30 -1.71 8.27
C LEU A 22 7.05 -1.92 9.76
N GLU A 23 7.57 -1.02 10.59
CA GLU A 23 7.37 -1.00 12.03
C GLU A 23 6.98 0.41 12.51
N GLU A 24 7.86 1.40 12.40
CA GLU A 24 7.60 2.77 12.86
C GLU A 24 6.52 3.48 12.03
N ALA A 25 6.59 3.34 10.71
CA ALA A 25 5.58 3.91 9.81
C ALA A 25 4.21 3.26 10.05
N LEU A 26 4.15 1.93 10.19
CA LEU A 26 2.91 1.23 10.52
C LEU A 26 2.32 1.71 11.84
N GLN A 27 3.10 1.76 12.91
CA GLN A 27 2.64 2.20 14.23
C GLN A 27 2.16 3.66 14.20
N THR A 28 2.88 4.54 13.49
CA THR A 28 2.47 5.93 13.29
C THR A 28 1.11 6.02 12.61
N ILE A 29 0.88 5.22 11.57
CA ILE A 29 -0.39 5.19 10.84
C ILE A 29 -1.51 4.64 11.71
N LEU A 30 -1.28 3.52 12.39
CA LEU A 30 -2.28 2.88 13.23
C LEU A 30 -2.66 3.71 14.47
N ALA A 31 -1.75 4.56 14.95
CA ALA A 31 -2.01 5.48 16.06
C ALA A 31 -2.91 6.68 15.70
N GLN A 32 -3.13 6.95 14.39
CA GLN A 32 -3.97 8.07 13.96
C GLN A 32 -5.47 7.85 14.27
N ARG A 33 -5.90 6.58 14.40
CA ARG A 33 -7.29 6.22 14.70
C ARG A 33 -7.34 4.92 15.51
N ASP A 34 -8.44 4.73 16.24
CA ASP A 34 -8.68 3.48 16.97
C ASP A 34 -9.26 2.43 16.03
N TYR A 35 -8.38 1.73 15.31
CA TYR A 35 -8.77 0.64 14.41
C TYR A 35 -9.01 -0.66 15.17
N MET A 36 -10.02 -1.44 14.74
CA MET A 36 -10.23 -2.79 15.23
C MET A 36 -9.08 -3.73 14.82
N PRO A 37 -8.76 -4.78 15.60
CA PRO A 37 -7.58 -5.64 15.39
C PRO A 37 -7.45 -6.16 13.95
N ALA A 38 -8.50 -6.74 13.37
CA ALA A 38 -8.45 -7.26 12.01
C ALA A 38 -8.19 -6.17 10.95
N VAL A 39 -8.71 -4.95 11.17
CA VAL A 39 -8.49 -3.82 10.27
C VAL A 39 -7.04 -3.32 10.36
N LYS A 40 -6.42 -3.33 11.55
CA LYS A 40 -4.99 -3.03 11.71
C LYS A 40 -4.13 -3.98 10.88
N ILE A 41 -4.43 -5.27 10.93
CA ILE A 41 -3.72 -6.29 10.15
C ILE A 41 -3.91 -6.05 8.65
N LEU A 42 -5.14 -5.83 8.20
CA LEU A 42 -5.42 -5.54 6.79
C LEU A 42 -4.67 -4.30 6.29
N LEU A 43 -4.67 -3.21 7.06
CA LEU A 43 -3.93 -1.99 6.70
C LEU A 43 -2.42 -2.23 6.62
N GLY A 44 -1.85 -3.03 7.51
CA GLY A 44 -0.43 -3.41 7.46
C GLY A 44 -0.09 -4.25 6.22
N GLU A 45 -0.93 -5.23 5.86
CA GLU A 45 -0.76 -6.00 4.63
C GLU A 45 -0.92 -5.11 3.38
N MET A 46 -1.90 -4.21 3.35
CA MET A 46 -2.08 -3.25 2.25
C MET A 46 -0.88 -2.30 2.11
N LEU A 47 -0.31 -1.82 3.21
CA LEU A 47 0.90 -0.99 3.20
C LEU A 47 2.10 -1.74 2.63
N SER A 48 2.35 -2.97 3.12
CA SER A 48 3.43 -3.81 2.61
C SER A 48 3.24 -4.14 1.12
N ALA A 49 2.03 -4.51 0.71
CA ALA A 49 1.70 -4.76 -0.69
C ALA A 49 1.95 -3.52 -1.56
N THR A 50 1.49 -2.34 -1.12
CA THR A 50 1.66 -1.09 -1.87
C THR A 50 3.13 -0.71 -1.99
N ALA A 51 3.94 -0.91 -0.93
CA ALA A 51 5.38 -0.66 -0.96
C ALA A 51 6.13 -1.63 -1.90
N LEU A 52 5.74 -2.93 -1.92
CA LEU A 52 6.24 -3.90 -2.88
C LEU A 52 5.93 -3.50 -4.32
N LEU A 53 4.67 -3.14 -4.60
CA LEU A 53 4.24 -2.78 -5.94
C LEU A 53 4.88 -1.47 -6.43
N ALA A 54 5.07 -0.48 -5.54
CA ALA A 54 5.73 0.78 -5.87
C ALA A 54 7.15 0.57 -6.41
N SER A 55 7.88 -0.42 -5.91
CA SER A 55 9.22 -0.74 -6.36
C SER A 55 9.26 -1.31 -7.79
N THR A 56 8.17 -1.94 -8.23
CA THR A 56 8.09 -2.53 -9.57
C THR A 56 7.92 -1.48 -10.67
N LEU A 57 7.52 -0.26 -10.30
CA LEU A 57 7.28 0.83 -11.22
C LEU A 57 8.56 1.64 -11.46
N LYS A 58 8.92 1.83 -12.73
CA LYS A 58 10.06 2.66 -13.15
C LYS A 58 9.65 4.14 -13.35
N ILE A 59 8.68 4.63 -12.58
CA ILE A 59 8.11 5.97 -12.74
C ILE A 59 8.20 6.75 -11.43
N LYS A 60 8.40 8.05 -11.55
CA LYS A 60 8.15 8.96 -10.42
C LYS A 60 6.65 9.15 -10.28
N GLY A 61 6.14 8.98 -9.06
CA GLY A 61 4.71 9.07 -8.80
C GLY A 61 4.33 8.29 -7.56
N ARG A 62 3.09 7.85 -7.49
CA ARG A 62 2.60 7.01 -6.41
C ARG A 62 1.73 5.88 -6.95
N ILE A 63 1.66 4.83 -6.15
CA ILE A 63 0.70 3.75 -6.29
C ILE A 63 -0.23 3.73 -5.08
N SER A 64 -1.48 3.41 -5.30
CA SER A 64 -2.44 3.14 -4.23
C SER A 64 -3.20 1.84 -4.47
N LEU A 65 -3.44 1.13 -3.40
CA LEU A 65 -4.40 0.03 -3.30
C LEU A 65 -5.62 0.55 -2.56
N GLN A 66 -6.81 0.39 -3.16
CA GLN A 66 -8.05 0.83 -2.55
C GLN A 66 -9.09 -0.28 -2.61
N ILE A 67 -9.49 -0.78 -1.46
CA ILE A 67 -10.63 -1.69 -1.32
C ILE A 67 -11.89 -0.84 -1.12
N GLN A 68 -12.93 -1.14 -1.91
CA GLN A 68 -14.28 -0.60 -1.71
C GLN A 68 -15.23 -1.76 -1.53
N ALA A 69 -16.19 -1.62 -0.61
CA ALA A 69 -17.19 -2.63 -0.34
C ALA A 69 -18.52 -2.00 0.11
N SER A 70 -19.54 -2.82 0.21
CA SER A 70 -20.83 -2.45 0.80
C SER A 70 -20.97 -3.05 2.20
N GLY A 71 -21.92 -2.54 3.00
CA GLY A 71 -22.15 -3.04 4.35
C GLY A 71 -21.36 -2.30 5.42
N THR A 72 -20.91 -2.99 6.46
CA THR A 72 -20.19 -2.40 7.60
C THR A 72 -18.81 -1.89 7.24
N PHE A 73 -18.09 -2.58 6.36
CA PHE A 73 -16.83 -2.08 5.81
C PHE A 73 -17.12 -1.25 4.56
N LYS A 74 -16.67 -0.01 4.54
CA LYS A 74 -16.90 0.93 3.43
C LYS A 74 -15.72 0.92 2.45
N TRP A 75 -14.53 1.21 2.96
CA TRP A 75 -13.32 1.23 2.15
C TRP A 75 -12.06 1.22 3.01
N ALA A 76 -10.96 0.82 2.40
CA ALA A 76 -9.60 1.02 2.91
C ALA A 76 -8.69 1.44 1.77
N MET A 77 -7.66 2.22 2.09
CA MET A 77 -6.68 2.68 1.12
C MET A 77 -5.29 2.65 1.75
N ALA A 78 -4.30 2.19 0.98
CA ALA A 78 -2.88 2.35 1.26
C ALA A 78 -2.17 2.94 0.05
N GLU A 79 -1.19 3.80 0.27
CA GLU A 79 -0.41 4.47 -0.76
C GLU A 79 1.08 4.38 -0.46
N CYS A 80 1.89 4.28 -1.52
CA CYS A 80 3.34 4.45 -1.47
C CYS A 80 3.79 5.31 -2.67
N ASN A 81 4.62 6.31 -2.41
CA ASN A 81 5.21 7.11 -3.48
C ASN A 81 6.65 6.65 -3.80
N HIS A 82 7.23 7.24 -4.86
CA HIS A 82 8.59 6.93 -5.30
C HIS A 82 9.71 7.36 -4.32
N LEU A 83 9.37 8.12 -3.27
CA LEU A 83 10.28 8.51 -2.19
C LEU A 83 10.22 7.57 -0.99
N GLY A 84 9.46 6.48 -1.08
CA GLY A 84 9.26 5.54 0.02
C GLY A 84 8.32 6.06 1.12
N GLU A 85 7.53 7.09 0.84
CA GLU A 85 6.54 7.58 1.78
C GLU A 85 5.27 6.77 1.68
N VAL A 86 4.84 6.20 2.81
CA VAL A 86 3.65 5.35 2.93
C VAL A 86 2.61 5.98 3.83
N ARG A 87 1.34 5.72 3.52
CA ARG A 87 0.19 6.08 4.35
C ARG A 87 -1.00 5.17 4.07
N ALA A 88 -1.87 4.99 5.06
CA ALA A 88 -3.08 4.22 4.89
C ALA A 88 -4.19 4.73 5.81
N LEU A 89 -5.41 4.41 5.46
CA LEU A 89 -6.58 4.59 6.31
C LEU A 89 -7.73 3.68 5.86
N ALA A 90 -8.70 3.47 6.76
CA ALA A 90 -9.92 2.75 6.48
C ALA A 90 -11.12 3.45 7.10
N ASP A 91 -12.29 3.24 6.49
CA ASP A 91 -13.59 3.66 6.98
C ASP A 91 -14.53 2.45 7.06
N TYR A 92 -15.07 2.20 8.24
CA TYR A 92 -15.93 1.07 8.53
C TYR A 92 -16.78 1.33 9.79
N GLU A 93 -17.89 0.64 9.90
CA GLU A 93 -18.70 0.59 11.12
C GLU A 93 -18.18 -0.53 12.03
N THR A 94 -18.44 -0.42 13.33
CA THR A 94 -18.06 -1.45 14.30
C THR A 94 -18.70 -2.79 13.91
N ASP A 95 -17.85 -3.82 13.78
CA ASP A 95 -18.26 -5.19 13.50
C ASP A 95 -17.62 -6.15 14.50
N PRO A 96 -18.40 -6.91 15.29
CA PRO A 96 -17.85 -7.83 16.28
C PRO A 96 -16.86 -8.85 15.70
N ARG A 97 -17.01 -9.22 14.44
CA ARG A 97 -16.09 -10.16 13.75
C ARG A 97 -14.66 -9.61 13.65
N PHE A 98 -14.49 -8.28 13.65
CA PHE A 98 -13.17 -7.64 13.52
C PHE A 98 -12.43 -7.50 14.85
N VAL A 99 -13.10 -7.77 15.98
CA VAL A 99 -12.50 -7.67 17.34
C VAL A 99 -11.60 -8.84 17.64
N GLU A 100 -12.06 -10.06 17.32
CA GLU A 100 -11.37 -11.31 17.69
C GLU A 100 -10.46 -11.86 16.57
N ALA A 101 -10.46 -11.21 15.41
CA ALA A 101 -9.70 -11.69 14.27
C ALA A 101 -8.20 -11.50 14.46
N THR A 102 -7.46 -12.53 14.06
CA THR A 102 -5.99 -12.58 14.11
C THR A 102 -5.33 -12.40 12.76
N ASP A 103 -6.13 -12.28 11.69
CA ASP A 103 -5.67 -12.13 10.30
C ASP A 103 -6.63 -11.29 9.46
N SER A 104 -6.18 -10.83 8.29
CA SER A 104 -6.96 -10.00 7.37
C SER A 104 -8.05 -10.77 6.63
N SER A 105 -7.97 -12.10 6.55
CA SER A 105 -8.94 -12.92 5.83
C SER A 105 -10.36 -12.78 6.42
N THR A 106 -10.45 -12.52 7.72
CA THR A 106 -11.71 -12.24 8.41
C THR A 106 -12.38 -10.99 7.86
N VAL A 107 -11.63 -9.90 7.64
CA VAL A 107 -12.18 -8.69 7.01
C VAL A 107 -12.56 -8.98 5.57
N LEU A 108 -11.65 -9.57 4.79
CA LEU A 108 -11.88 -9.88 3.38
C LEU A 108 -13.12 -10.78 3.19
N GLY A 109 -13.26 -11.82 4.01
CA GLY A 109 -14.41 -12.72 3.98
C GLY A 109 -15.74 -12.10 4.44
N ALA A 110 -15.69 -10.96 5.13
CA ALA A 110 -16.86 -10.21 5.58
C ALA A 110 -17.30 -9.11 4.60
N LEU A 111 -16.50 -8.83 3.58
CA LEU A 111 -16.81 -7.80 2.59
C LEU A 111 -18.01 -8.20 1.72
N VAL A 112 -18.85 -7.24 1.41
CA VAL A 112 -20.00 -7.40 0.51
C VAL A 112 -19.74 -6.64 -0.78
N ASN A 113 -19.80 -7.33 -1.93
CA ASN A 113 -19.48 -6.78 -3.25
C ASN A 113 -18.14 -6.04 -3.28
N PRO A 114 -17.05 -6.68 -2.83
CA PRO A 114 -15.76 -5.98 -2.73
C PRO A 114 -15.12 -5.80 -4.10
N VAL A 115 -14.43 -4.67 -4.24
CA VAL A 115 -13.58 -4.37 -5.40
C VAL A 115 -12.26 -3.79 -4.89
N LEU A 116 -11.15 -4.29 -5.39
CA LEU A 116 -9.83 -3.71 -5.16
C LEU A 116 -9.38 -2.95 -6.42
N PHE A 117 -9.05 -1.68 -6.26
CA PHE A 117 -8.44 -0.85 -7.28
C PHE A 117 -6.94 -0.74 -7.04
N ILE A 118 -6.17 -0.91 -8.11
CA ILE A 118 -4.75 -0.53 -8.18
C ILE A 118 -4.69 0.74 -9.00
N ASN A 119 -4.33 1.86 -8.36
CA ASN A 119 -4.17 3.13 -9.06
C ASN A 119 -2.68 3.49 -9.11
N ILE A 120 -2.21 3.85 -10.30
CA ILE A 120 -0.86 4.35 -10.54
C ILE A 120 -1.00 5.80 -11.03
N GLU A 121 -0.46 6.73 -10.25
CA GLU A 121 -0.47 8.15 -10.56
C GLU A 121 0.96 8.63 -10.77
N PRO A 122 1.45 8.67 -12.04
CA PRO A 122 2.74 9.25 -12.35
C PRO A 122 2.72 10.77 -12.12
N GLU A 123 3.89 11.36 -11.83
CA GLU A 123 4.03 12.83 -11.78
C GLU A 123 3.71 13.46 -13.15
N PHE A 124 4.06 12.75 -14.23
CA PHE A 124 3.81 13.15 -15.61
C PHE A 124 3.26 11.95 -16.39
N GLY A 125 2.20 12.16 -17.16
CA GLY A 125 1.57 11.14 -17.97
C GLY A 125 0.17 10.77 -17.51
N GLU A 126 -0.35 9.70 -18.07
CA GLU A 126 -1.72 9.26 -17.80
C GLU A 126 -1.78 8.39 -16.54
N ARG A 127 -2.86 8.53 -15.80
CA ARG A 127 -3.18 7.67 -14.66
C ARG A 127 -3.63 6.31 -15.16
N TYR A 128 -3.19 5.27 -14.49
CA TYR A 128 -3.65 3.91 -14.71
C TYR A 128 -4.50 3.43 -13.54
N GLN A 129 -5.59 2.75 -13.84
CA GLN A 129 -6.41 2.06 -12.84
C GLN A 129 -6.66 0.63 -13.29
N GLY A 130 -6.24 -0.31 -12.46
CA GLY A 130 -6.57 -1.73 -12.57
C GLY A 130 -7.65 -2.11 -11.58
N ILE A 131 -8.49 -3.08 -11.96
CA ILE A 131 -9.51 -3.66 -11.08
C ILE A 131 -9.10 -5.10 -10.78
N VAL A 132 -9.07 -5.43 -9.50
CA VAL A 132 -8.69 -6.75 -8.99
C VAL A 132 -9.90 -7.36 -8.29
N PRO A 133 -10.37 -8.52 -8.72
CA PRO A 133 -11.38 -9.27 -7.96
C PRO A 133 -10.84 -9.62 -6.56
N LEU A 134 -11.66 -9.44 -5.53
CA LEU A 134 -11.34 -9.90 -4.17
C LEU A 134 -12.07 -11.22 -3.90
N ASP A 135 -11.70 -12.25 -4.65
CA ASP A 135 -12.30 -13.60 -4.62
C ASP A 135 -11.37 -14.67 -4.03
N GLN A 136 -10.13 -14.28 -3.66
CA GLN A 136 -9.19 -15.13 -2.95
C GLN A 136 -9.26 -14.91 -1.45
N VAL A 137 -8.79 -15.89 -0.67
CA VAL A 137 -8.81 -15.85 0.80
C VAL A 137 -7.91 -14.73 1.36
N THR A 138 -6.82 -14.42 0.66
CA THR A 138 -5.81 -13.44 1.10
C THR A 138 -5.64 -12.32 0.09
N LEU A 139 -5.23 -11.15 0.57
CA LEU A 139 -4.88 -10.01 -0.29
C LEU A 139 -3.75 -10.37 -1.27
N GLY A 140 -2.72 -11.08 -0.80
CA GLY A 140 -1.64 -11.57 -1.65
C GLY A 140 -2.15 -12.47 -2.77
N GLY A 141 -3.10 -13.38 -2.47
CA GLY A 141 -3.76 -14.24 -3.46
C GLY A 141 -4.49 -13.46 -4.55
N CYS A 142 -5.25 -12.43 -4.17
CA CYS A 142 -5.94 -11.56 -5.13
C CYS A 142 -4.96 -10.81 -6.05
N LEU A 143 -3.85 -10.30 -5.49
CA LEU A 143 -2.82 -9.62 -6.26
C LEU A 143 -2.07 -10.58 -7.19
N MET A 144 -1.73 -11.80 -6.75
CA MET A 144 -1.12 -12.82 -7.61
C MET A 144 -2.02 -13.15 -8.81
N GLN A 145 -3.30 -13.39 -8.56
CA GLN A 145 -4.28 -13.64 -9.62
C GLN A 145 -4.35 -12.48 -10.64
N TYR A 146 -4.31 -11.24 -10.18
CA TYR A 146 -4.26 -10.07 -11.07
C TYR A 146 -3.01 -10.07 -11.94
N TYR A 147 -1.83 -10.37 -11.39
CA TYR A 147 -0.60 -10.43 -12.16
C TYR A 147 -0.60 -11.56 -13.18
N ASP A 148 -1.15 -12.72 -12.83
CA ASP A 148 -1.25 -13.86 -13.74
C ASP A 148 -2.23 -13.58 -14.90
N LEU A 149 -3.39 -12.97 -14.63
CA LEU A 149 -4.45 -12.78 -15.63
C LEU A 149 -4.31 -11.48 -16.45
N SER A 150 -3.89 -10.39 -15.82
CA SER A 150 -3.90 -9.06 -16.43
C SER A 150 -2.53 -8.59 -16.87
N ALA A 151 -1.52 -8.72 -16.02
CA ALA A 151 -0.16 -8.29 -16.30
C ALA A 151 0.67 -9.36 -17.02
N GLN A 152 0.25 -10.63 -16.96
CA GLN A 152 0.94 -11.78 -17.53
C GLN A 152 2.40 -11.90 -17.09
N ILE A 153 2.66 -11.53 -15.83
CA ILE A 153 3.96 -11.64 -15.18
C ILE A 153 3.83 -12.64 -14.04
N PRO A 154 4.42 -13.86 -14.15
CA PRO A 154 4.39 -14.81 -13.06
C PRO A 154 4.92 -14.16 -11.78
N THR A 155 4.09 -14.10 -10.75
CA THR A 155 4.35 -13.37 -9.52
C THR A 155 3.97 -14.22 -8.32
N ARG A 156 4.79 -14.17 -7.25
CA ARG A 156 4.42 -14.69 -5.93
C ARG A 156 4.52 -13.58 -4.91
N ILE A 157 3.52 -13.50 -4.05
CA ILE A 157 3.41 -12.48 -3.01
C ILE A 157 3.02 -13.16 -1.71
N VAL A 158 3.82 -12.93 -0.67
CA VAL A 158 3.51 -13.28 0.72
C VAL A 158 3.40 -12.00 1.52
N LEU A 159 2.30 -11.84 2.25
CA LEU A 159 2.05 -10.69 3.11
C LEU A 159 1.74 -11.17 4.52
N ALA A 160 2.21 -10.45 5.51
CA ALA A 160 1.87 -10.69 6.91
C ALA A 160 1.89 -9.39 7.68
N SER A 161 1.01 -9.27 8.67
CA SER A 161 0.97 -8.13 9.56
C SER A 161 0.52 -8.53 10.97
N THR A 162 1.00 -7.76 11.91
CA THR A 162 0.51 -7.69 13.29
C THR A 162 0.08 -6.26 13.58
N ASP A 163 -0.32 -5.97 14.82
CA ASP A 163 -0.58 -4.60 15.27
C ASP A 163 0.70 -3.74 15.41
N LYS A 164 1.89 -4.33 15.25
CA LYS A 164 3.18 -3.65 15.45
C LYS A 164 4.07 -3.65 14.22
N ARG A 165 4.04 -4.71 13.43
CA ARG A 165 4.92 -4.95 12.30
C ARG A 165 4.16 -5.50 11.13
N SER A 166 4.54 -5.10 9.93
CA SER A 166 4.10 -5.76 8.71
C SER A 166 5.28 -6.05 7.80
N GLY A 167 5.13 -7.09 7.00
CA GLY A 167 6.13 -7.49 6.03
C GLY A 167 5.49 -7.99 4.75
N GLY A 168 6.29 -7.97 3.69
CA GLY A 168 5.91 -8.51 2.40
C GLY A 168 7.14 -9.03 1.66
N LEU A 169 6.95 -10.14 0.96
CA LEU A 169 7.89 -10.69 -0.01
C LEU A 169 7.19 -10.80 -1.36
N LEU A 170 7.84 -10.31 -2.40
CA LEU A 170 7.40 -10.46 -3.78
C LEU A 170 8.54 -11.04 -4.60
N ILE A 171 8.26 -12.03 -5.45
CA ILE A 171 9.14 -12.47 -6.53
C ILE A 171 8.40 -12.44 -7.86
N GLN A 172 9.11 -12.09 -8.93
CA GLN A 172 8.58 -12.01 -10.29
C GLN A 172 9.55 -12.61 -11.29
N LEU A 173 9.01 -13.44 -12.20
CA LEU A 173 9.74 -13.90 -13.37
C LEU A 173 9.51 -12.90 -14.51
N LEU A 174 10.56 -12.19 -14.89
CA LEU A 174 10.52 -11.18 -15.94
C LEU A 174 10.64 -11.81 -17.32
N PRO A 175 10.05 -11.19 -18.37
CA PRO A 175 10.32 -11.61 -19.74
C PRO A 175 11.80 -11.52 -20.06
N ARG A 176 12.33 -12.50 -20.80
CA ARG A 176 13.71 -12.48 -21.31
C ARG A 176 13.77 -11.59 -22.54
N HIS A 177 14.77 -10.73 -22.59
CA HIS A 177 14.91 -9.76 -23.70
C HIS A 177 16.03 -10.10 -24.68
N ASP A 178 17.07 -10.83 -24.24
CA ASP A 178 18.26 -11.11 -25.04
C ASP A 178 18.41 -12.59 -25.39
N GLU A 179 18.98 -12.88 -26.59
CA GLU A 179 19.25 -14.26 -27.05
C GLU A 179 20.27 -14.98 -26.15
N GLU A 180 21.19 -14.24 -25.52
CA GLU A 180 22.18 -14.81 -24.58
C GLU A 180 21.53 -15.31 -23.28
N GLU A 181 20.51 -14.61 -22.77
CA GLU A 181 19.72 -15.05 -21.62
C GLU A 181 18.89 -16.32 -21.91
N GLN A 182 18.57 -16.60 -23.16
CA GLN A 182 17.82 -17.79 -23.54
C GLN A 182 18.64 -19.07 -23.38
N ASN A 183 19.95 -19.01 -23.33
CA ASN A 183 20.84 -20.16 -23.16
C ASN A 183 20.98 -20.60 -21.69
N LEU A 184 20.58 -19.78 -20.71
CA LEU A 184 20.57 -20.10 -19.29
C LEU A 184 19.18 -20.65 -18.91
N VAL A 185 18.90 -21.88 -19.34
CA VAL A 185 17.59 -22.51 -19.06
C VAL A 185 17.74 -23.43 -17.86
N ASP A 186 17.28 -22.97 -16.69
CA ASP A 186 16.89 -23.83 -15.58
C ASP A 186 15.36 -23.81 -15.52
N GLU A 187 14.74 -24.85 -16.08
CA GLU A 187 13.27 -24.98 -16.12
C GLU A 187 12.69 -25.16 -14.72
N ASP A 188 13.48 -25.66 -13.77
CA ASP A 188 13.07 -25.91 -12.40
C ASP A 188 13.22 -24.70 -11.48
N LEU A 189 13.93 -23.65 -11.91
CA LEU A 189 14.19 -22.48 -11.07
C LEU A 189 12.91 -21.82 -10.57
N TRP A 190 12.02 -21.44 -11.47
CA TRP A 190 10.79 -20.74 -11.08
C TRP A 190 9.86 -21.60 -10.20
N PRO A 191 9.57 -22.86 -10.53
CA PRO A 191 8.88 -23.78 -9.63
C PRO A 191 9.54 -23.89 -8.25
N ARG A 192 10.87 -24.03 -8.19
CA ARG A 192 11.64 -24.14 -6.95
C ARG A 192 11.52 -22.88 -6.10
N LEU A 193 11.76 -21.69 -6.68
CA LEU A 193 11.62 -20.40 -5.97
C LEU A 193 10.20 -20.20 -5.46
N THR A 194 9.18 -20.57 -6.26
CA THR A 194 7.78 -20.52 -5.86
C THR A 194 7.53 -21.38 -4.63
N MET A 195 7.94 -22.65 -4.66
CA MET A 195 7.76 -23.58 -3.55
C MET A 195 8.46 -23.10 -2.28
N LEU A 196 9.69 -22.59 -2.40
CA LEU A 196 10.44 -22.02 -1.27
C LEU A 196 9.74 -20.79 -0.70
N THR A 197 9.28 -19.88 -1.57
CA THR A 197 8.54 -18.67 -1.15
C THR A 197 7.28 -19.02 -0.36
N GLU A 198 6.53 -20.04 -0.78
CA GLU A 198 5.31 -20.50 -0.12
C GLU A 198 5.55 -21.14 1.26
N THR A 199 6.79 -21.50 1.59
CA THR A 199 7.14 -21.98 2.94
C THR A 199 7.31 -20.87 3.97
N LEU A 200 7.41 -19.60 3.53
CA LEU A 200 7.63 -18.45 4.42
C LEU A 200 6.42 -18.25 5.33
N LYS A 201 6.65 -18.33 6.63
CA LYS A 201 5.59 -18.13 7.63
C LYS A 201 5.41 -16.66 7.97
N ALA A 202 4.19 -16.29 8.37
CA ALA A 202 3.85 -14.94 8.80
C ALA A 202 4.76 -14.44 9.94
N GLU A 203 5.07 -15.29 10.90
CA GLU A 203 5.97 -14.96 12.02
C GLU A 203 7.40 -14.68 11.55
N GLU A 204 7.91 -15.43 10.56
CA GLU A 204 9.23 -15.20 10.00
C GLU A 204 9.26 -13.87 9.23
N LEU A 205 8.25 -13.62 8.40
CA LEU A 205 8.16 -12.40 7.59
C LEU A 205 8.06 -11.13 8.45
N THR A 206 7.46 -11.21 9.63
CA THR A 206 7.31 -10.04 10.53
C THR A 206 8.45 -9.88 11.55
N ASN A 207 9.29 -10.90 11.79
CA ASN A 207 10.30 -10.86 12.84
C ASN A 207 11.75 -11.04 12.37
N LEU A 208 11.99 -11.66 11.22
CA LEU A 208 13.34 -11.81 10.66
C LEU A 208 13.69 -10.61 9.81
N ASP A 209 14.97 -10.30 9.69
CA ASP A 209 15.41 -9.29 8.74
C ASP A 209 15.44 -9.83 7.28
N ALA A 210 15.55 -8.92 6.31
CA ALA A 210 15.51 -9.28 4.90
C ALA A 210 16.60 -10.28 4.49
N ASN A 211 17.81 -10.13 5.03
CA ASN A 211 18.93 -11.03 4.72
C ASN A 211 18.69 -12.43 5.29
N GLU A 212 18.15 -12.52 6.52
CA GLU A 212 17.81 -13.81 7.13
C GLU A 212 16.69 -14.52 6.35
N ILE A 213 15.66 -13.79 5.91
CA ILE A 213 14.60 -14.34 5.07
C ILE A 213 15.17 -14.87 3.76
N LEU A 214 15.94 -14.04 3.05
CA LEU A 214 16.52 -14.42 1.76
C LEU A 214 17.49 -15.58 1.88
N TYR A 215 18.32 -15.60 2.93
CA TYR A 215 19.21 -16.72 3.18
C TYR A 215 18.45 -18.02 3.47
N ARG A 216 17.40 -17.99 4.27
CA ARG A 216 16.57 -19.17 4.57
C ARG A 216 15.87 -19.74 3.35
N LEU A 217 15.35 -18.86 2.49
CA LEU A 217 14.59 -19.27 1.32
C LEU A 217 15.49 -19.65 0.14
N TYR A 218 16.57 -18.91 -0.09
CA TYR A 218 17.31 -18.93 -1.35
C TYR A 218 18.83 -19.12 -1.17
N ASN A 219 19.31 -19.78 -0.08
CA ASN A 219 20.73 -19.97 0.17
C ASN A 219 21.43 -20.87 -0.86
N GLU A 220 20.69 -21.62 -1.67
CA GLU A 220 21.23 -22.42 -2.78
C GLU A 220 21.33 -21.62 -4.09
N GLU A 221 20.75 -20.40 -4.13
CA GLU A 221 20.78 -19.51 -5.27
C GLU A 221 21.80 -18.37 -5.05
N GLU A 222 22.35 -17.87 -6.14
CA GLU A 222 23.21 -16.67 -6.08
C GLU A 222 22.33 -15.40 -6.05
N VAL A 223 22.12 -14.86 -4.83
CA VAL A 223 21.27 -13.69 -4.60
C VAL A 223 22.10 -12.43 -4.60
N ARG A 224 21.81 -11.51 -5.52
CA ARG A 224 22.42 -10.17 -5.58
C ARG A 224 21.52 -9.14 -4.90
N LEU A 225 22.09 -8.37 -3.96
CA LEU A 225 21.40 -7.35 -3.17
C LEU A 225 21.89 -5.94 -3.55
N PRO A 226 21.06 -5.12 -4.21
CA PRO A 226 21.30 -3.68 -4.34
C PRO A 226 21.13 -2.95 -2.99
N GLU A 227 21.29 -1.61 -3.04
CA GLU A 227 21.10 -0.76 -1.87
C GLU A 227 19.68 -0.87 -1.31
N ILE A 228 19.60 -0.78 0.03
CA ILE A 228 18.34 -0.75 0.78
C ILE A 228 17.68 0.63 0.59
N GLU A 229 16.39 0.65 0.37
CA GLU A 229 15.58 1.85 0.34
C GLU A 229 14.82 2.02 1.66
N ALA A 230 14.92 3.20 2.26
CA ALA A 230 14.16 3.52 3.48
C ALA A 230 12.69 3.79 3.14
N LEU A 231 11.80 3.27 3.98
CA LEU A 231 10.37 3.61 3.98
C LEU A 231 10.08 4.49 5.19
N LYS A 232 9.04 5.32 5.10
CA LYS A 232 8.62 6.18 6.20
C LYS A 232 7.16 6.58 6.06
N PHE A 233 6.52 6.92 7.17
CA PHE A 233 5.24 7.60 7.10
C PHE A 233 5.40 8.95 6.39
N GLY A 234 4.51 9.25 5.45
CA GLY A 234 4.50 10.53 4.74
C GLY A 234 3.08 10.99 4.41
N CYS A 235 2.82 12.25 4.68
CA CYS A 235 1.55 12.88 4.33
C CYS A 235 1.80 14.11 3.46
N THR A 236 1.06 14.17 2.35
CA THR A 236 1.13 15.27 1.38
C THR A 236 0.05 16.33 1.61
N CYS A 237 -0.61 16.36 2.79
CA CYS A 237 -1.57 17.39 3.10
C CYS A 237 -0.87 18.76 3.25
N SER A 238 -1.56 19.81 2.84
CA SER A 238 -1.10 21.18 2.99
C SER A 238 -2.29 22.12 3.07
N LYS A 239 -2.06 23.33 3.62
CA LYS A 239 -3.08 24.38 3.64
C LYS A 239 -3.54 24.73 2.22
N GLU A 240 -2.63 24.72 1.24
CA GLU A 240 -2.95 24.95 -0.17
C GLU A 240 -3.89 23.88 -0.76
N ARG A 241 -3.68 22.60 -0.46
CA ARG A 241 -4.59 21.52 -0.88
C ARG A 241 -5.97 21.66 -0.26
N CYS A 242 -6.03 22.06 1.02
CA CYS A 242 -7.28 22.35 1.69
C CYS A 242 -7.97 23.58 1.06
N ALA A 243 -7.23 24.62 0.70
CA ALA A 243 -7.74 25.78 -0.02
C ALA A 243 -8.36 25.38 -1.38
N ASN A 244 -7.67 24.53 -2.15
CA ASN A 244 -8.19 24.02 -3.42
C ASN A 244 -9.48 23.20 -3.21
N ALA A 245 -9.60 22.44 -2.13
CA ALA A 245 -10.83 21.73 -1.80
C ALA A 245 -11.98 22.69 -1.46
N LEU A 246 -11.71 23.78 -0.73
CA LEU A 246 -12.69 24.84 -0.47
C LEU A 246 -13.15 25.52 -1.77
N ILE A 247 -12.24 25.81 -2.69
CA ILE A 247 -12.59 26.35 -4.01
C ILE A 247 -13.52 25.39 -4.78
N GLN A 248 -13.26 24.09 -4.72
CA GLN A 248 -14.08 23.10 -5.42
C GLN A 248 -15.50 22.96 -4.89
N ILE A 249 -15.73 23.13 -3.59
CA ILE A 249 -17.09 23.07 -3.02
C ILE A 249 -17.90 24.35 -3.30
N GLY A 250 -17.22 25.45 -3.65
CA GLY A 250 -17.85 26.70 -4.05
C GLY A 250 -18.09 27.68 -2.91
N VAL A 251 -18.26 28.96 -3.27
CA VAL A 251 -18.35 30.07 -2.33
C VAL A 251 -19.58 30.00 -1.41
N ASP A 252 -20.73 29.56 -1.94
CA ASP A 252 -21.97 29.42 -1.15
C ASP A 252 -21.82 28.44 -0.01
N ALA A 253 -21.21 27.25 -0.29
CA ALA A 253 -20.94 26.24 0.72
C ALA A 253 -19.90 26.70 1.76
N VAL A 254 -18.96 27.56 1.34
CA VAL A 254 -17.99 28.17 2.26
C VAL A 254 -18.68 29.18 3.18
N HIS A 255 -19.62 30.02 2.68
CA HIS A 255 -20.43 30.89 3.52
C HIS A 255 -21.24 30.11 4.55
N GLU A 256 -21.98 29.09 4.12
CA GLU A 256 -22.75 28.24 5.04
C GLU A 256 -21.85 27.59 6.12
N THR A 257 -20.66 27.16 5.73
CA THR A 257 -19.69 26.58 6.68
C THR A 257 -19.20 27.62 7.68
N LEU A 258 -18.92 28.86 7.24
CA LEU A 258 -18.47 29.97 8.11
C LEU A 258 -19.54 30.39 9.11
N GLU A 259 -20.83 30.30 8.75
CA GLU A 259 -21.93 30.56 9.69
C GLU A 259 -22.00 29.52 10.80
N GLN A 260 -21.66 28.27 10.49
CA GLN A 260 -21.65 27.17 11.45
C GLN A 260 -20.36 27.07 12.26
N GLN A 261 -19.22 27.35 11.62
CA GLN A 261 -17.88 27.19 12.18
C GLN A 261 -16.91 28.25 11.64
N ASN A 262 -16.57 29.23 12.46
CA ASN A 262 -15.55 30.22 12.15
C ASN A 262 -14.45 30.20 13.24
N PRO A 263 -13.18 29.90 12.92
CA PRO A 263 -12.63 29.60 11.60
C PRO A 263 -13.05 28.21 11.09
N ILE A 264 -13.05 28.01 9.77
CA ILE A 264 -13.20 26.69 9.15
C ILE A 264 -12.02 25.82 9.55
N ARG A 265 -12.30 24.62 10.03
CA ARG A 265 -11.28 23.63 10.41
C ARG A 265 -11.39 22.41 9.49
N MET A 266 -10.27 22.02 8.92
CA MET A 266 -10.16 20.84 8.04
C MET A 266 -9.08 19.93 8.59
N ASP A 267 -9.49 18.77 9.06
CA ASP A 267 -8.56 17.77 9.60
C ASP A 267 -8.15 16.81 8.49
N CYS A 268 -6.86 16.61 8.32
CA CYS A 268 -6.34 15.61 7.39
C CYS A 268 -6.67 14.21 7.88
N GLN A 269 -7.37 13.43 7.08
CA GLN A 269 -7.77 12.08 7.48
C GLN A 269 -6.60 11.11 7.62
N PHE A 270 -5.44 11.37 7.00
CA PHE A 270 -4.25 10.51 7.08
C PHE A 270 -3.34 10.81 8.27
N CYS A 271 -3.22 12.07 8.70
CA CYS A 271 -2.25 12.48 9.72
C CYS A 271 -2.83 13.34 10.83
N ASN A 272 -4.13 13.55 10.85
CA ASN A 272 -4.86 14.39 11.82
C ASN A 272 -4.36 15.84 11.94
N THR A 273 -3.46 16.28 11.02
CA THR A 273 -3.06 17.69 10.99
C THR A 273 -4.26 18.55 10.68
N GLN A 274 -4.53 19.52 11.54
CA GLN A 274 -5.61 20.48 11.37
C GLN A 274 -5.12 21.68 10.57
N HIS A 275 -5.83 21.99 9.50
CA HIS A 275 -5.67 23.22 8.72
C HIS A 275 -6.84 24.15 9.00
N THR A 276 -6.56 25.40 9.33
CA THR A 276 -7.59 26.39 9.67
C THR A 276 -7.59 27.52 8.67
N PHE A 277 -8.80 28.03 8.37
CA PHE A 277 -9.04 29.19 7.52
C PHE A 277 -9.95 30.16 8.26
N THR A 278 -9.47 31.39 8.49
CA THR A 278 -10.34 32.47 8.96
C THR A 278 -11.36 32.82 7.88
N ALA A 279 -12.42 33.53 8.24
CA ALA A 279 -13.40 34.00 7.26
C ALA A 279 -12.74 34.83 6.15
N GLU A 280 -11.78 35.70 6.50
CA GLU A 280 -11.02 36.49 5.54
C GLU A 280 -10.20 35.63 4.59
N GLU A 281 -9.46 34.66 5.11
CA GLU A 281 -8.67 33.72 4.30
C GLU A 281 -9.54 32.89 3.36
N ALA A 282 -10.68 32.39 3.85
CA ALA A 282 -11.57 31.53 3.07
C ALA A 282 -12.28 32.32 1.93
N LEU A 283 -12.76 33.52 2.20
CA LEU A 283 -13.42 34.34 1.21
C LEU A 283 -12.44 34.93 0.18
N ALA A 284 -11.22 35.26 0.60
CA ALA A 284 -10.16 35.71 -0.30
C ALA A 284 -9.83 34.68 -1.42
N LEU A 285 -10.07 33.38 -1.20
CA LEU A 285 -9.90 32.36 -2.23
C LEU A 285 -10.81 32.57 -3.46
N PHE A 286 -11.93 33.30 -3.27
CA PHE A 286 -12.91 33.60 -4.32
C PHE A 286 -12.84 35.06 -4.79
N GLY A 287 -11.87 35.85 -4.29
CA GLY A 287 -11.77 37.25 -4.56
C GLY A 287 -12.77 38.14 -3.78
N GLU A 288 -13.43 37.57 -2.78
CA GLU A 288 -14.31 38.29 -1.87
C GLU A 288 -13.54 38.81 -0.66
N HIS A 289 -13.87 40.01 -0.22
CA HIS A 289 -13.33 40.61 1.00
C HIS A 289 -14.45 40.85 2.00
N LEU A 290 -14.15 40.68 3.28
CA LEU A 290 -15.06 41.04 4.34
C LEU A 290 -15.26 42.56 4.29
N SER A 291 -16.49 43.00 4.05
CA SER A 291 -16.92 44.41 4.05
C SER A 291 -17.11 44.92 5.47
#